data_e66749349709d3ad4dc865245e788980
#
_entry.id   e66749349709d3ad4dc865245e788980
#
_cell.length_a   1.000
_cell.length_b   1.000
_cell.length_c   1.000
_cell.angle_alpha   90.00
_cell.angle_beta   90.00
_cell.angle_gamma   90.00
#
_symmetry.space_group_name_H-M   'P 1'
#
loop_
_entity.id
_entity.type
_entity.pdbx_description
1 polymer ?
#
loop_
_entity_poly.entity_id
_entity_poly.type
_entity_poly.pdbx_seq_one_letter_code
_entity_poly.pdbx_strand_id
1 'polypeptide(L)'
;MDNSPTLKPYLLMWLRKTTKTINKWPEEKFIKGVMDCYERRMGYTFDLQNPKLFTEKLQWYKVYYKRDDFANVTCKHLFKLYVEERLGKGYTIPLIKVWDNIKDIEKDWDSLPEEFVLKANLQANGLNIKIIHKKSETDFKKLKKELKRWLKPWNTLVNSWDWHFYNGTPKILAEEYMANFEDQLFDYKFFCFNGEPYCIYVAQDHFGKDGSHISFYDLNWNKLDVSMVTTL
;
A
#
# COMPACT_ATOMS: atom_id res chain seq x y z
N MET A 1 10.29 -22.29 15.28
CA MET A 1 11.45 -21.35 15.28
C MET A 1 11.12 -20.28 14.27
N ASP A 2 10.91 -19.06 14.71
CA ASP A 2 10.52 -17.93 13.84
C ASP A 2 11.77 -17.46 13.06
N ASN A 3 11.89 -17.92 11.81
CA ASN A 3 12.94 -17.54 10.87
C ASN A 3 12.59 -16.26 10.10
N SER A 4 11.85 -15.33 10.69
CA SER A 4 11.63 -14.04 10.04
C SER A 4 12.98 -13.29 9.93
N PRO A 5 13.38 -12.85 8.72
CA PRO A 5 14.62 -12.15 8.53
C PRO A 5 14.63 -10.85 9.34
N THR A 6 15.72 -10.61 10.01
CA THR A 6 15.92 -9.44 10.86
C THR A 6 16.14 -8.18 10.03
N LEU A 7 15.07 -7.57 9.57
CA LEU A 7 15.06 -6.21 9.01
C LEU A 7 15.26 -5.12 10.11
N LYS A 8 15.82 -5.55 11.26
CA LYS A 8 16.00 -4.73 12.47
C LYS A 8 16.68 -3.37 12.27
N PRO A 9 17.73 -3.19 11.42
CA PRO A 9 18.37 -1.88 11.33
C PRO A 9 17.50 -0.80 10.70
N TYR A 10 16.77 -1.13 9.65
CA TYR A 10 15.89 -0.20 8.95
C TYR A 10 14.62 0.10 9.78
N LEU A 11 14.11 -0.90 10.47
CA LEU A 11 12.96 -0.80 11.36
C LEU A 11 13.25 0.11 12.56
N LEU A 12 14.40 -0.04 13.20
CA LEU A 12 14.80 0.76 14.37
C LEU A 12 15.06 2.24 14.02
N MET A 13 15.66 2.51 12.87
CA MET A 13 15.87 3.89 12.40
C MET A 13 14.54 4.58 12.09
N TRP A 14 13.56 3.83 11.70
CA TRP A 14 12.24 4.24 11.31
C TRP A 14 11.30 4.42 12.52
N LEU A 15 11.23 3.46 13.44
CA LEU A 15 10.49 3.55 14.70
C LEU A 15 10.89 4.78 15.54
N ARG A 16 12.16 5.18 15.53
CA ARG A 16 12.64 6.33 16.29
C ARG A 16 12.04 7.68 15.90
N LYS A 17 11.62 7.87 14.64
CA LYS A 17 11.05 9.15 14.18
C LYS A 17 9.53 9.25 14.30
N THR A 18 8.83 8.15 14.39
CA THR A 18 7.37 8.09 14.19
C THR A 18 6.58 7.60 15.38
N THR A 19 7.19 6.85 16.28
CA THR A 19 6.60 6.47 17.57
C THR A 19 6.09 7.67 18.38
N LYS A 20 6.55 8.88 18.07
CA LYS A 20 6.06 10.10 18.73
C LYS A 20 4.59 10.43 18.49
N THR A 21 3.97 9.96 17.42
CA THR A 21 2.59 10.34 17.09
C THR A 21 1.57 9.26 17.43
N ILE A 22 1.88 8.00 17.21
CA ILE A 22 0.95 6.88 17.48
C ILE A 22 0.96 6.48 18.95
N ASN A 23 2.14 6.43 19.58
CA ASN A 23 2.24 6.20 21.01
C ASN A 23 1.64 7.34 21.88
N LYS A 24 1.21 8.44 21.24
CA LYS A 24 0.49 9.54 21.92
C LYS A 24 -1.02 9.35 21.99
N TRP A 25 -1.57 8.39 21.26
CA TRP A 25 -3.00 8.16 21.32
C TRP A 25 -3.32 7.11 22.37
N PRO A 26 -4.16 7.45 23.34
CA PRO A 26 -4.69 6.45 24.27
C PRO A 26 -5.30 5.29 23.47
N GLU A 27 -5.07 4.07 23.92
CA GLU A 27 -5.57 2.86 23.25
C GLU A 27 -7.08 2.94 23.01
N GLU A 28 -7.82 3.43 23.99
CA GLU A 28 -9.27 3.66 23.90
C GLU A 28 -9.65 4.56 22.72
N LYS A 29 -8.90 5.63 22.47
CA LYS A 29 -9.13 6.52 21.33
C LYS A 29 -8.89 5.82 20.00
N PHE A 30 -7.88 4.96 19.93
CA PHE A 30 -7.59 4.18 18.74
C PHE A 30 -8.70 3.15 18.48
N ILE A 31 -9.08 2.39 19.50
CA ILE A 31 -10.18 1.42 19.42
C ILE A 31 -11.48 2.11 18.98
N LYS A 32 -11.84 3.19 19.68
CA LYS A 32 -13.03 3.97 19.29
C LYS A 32 -13.00 4.40 17.83
N GLY A 33 -11.88 4.92 17.36
CA GLY A 33 -11.76 5.36 15.97
C GLY A 33 -11.87 4.23 14.95
N VAL A 34 -11.32 3.05 15.26
CA VAL A 34 -11.49 1.84 14.43
C VAL A 34 -12.95 1.42 14.38
N MET A 35 -13.64 1.39 15.53
CA MET A 35 -15.04 1.00 15.62
C MET A 35 -15.97 2.00 14.94
N ASP A 36 -15.80 3.29 15.17
CA ASP A 36 -16.56 4.36 14.49
C ASP A 36 -16.37 4.30 12.96
N CYS A 37 -15.15 3.96 12.49
CA CYS A 37 -14.87 3.79 11.07
C CYS A 37 -15.57 2.56 10.49
N TYR A 38 -15.60 1.46 11.24
CA TYR A 38 -16.27 0.22 10.83
C TYR A 38 -17.78 0.45 10.72
N GLU A 39 -18.39 0.99 11.77
CA GLU A 39 -19.84 1.28 11.80
C GLU A 39 -20.27 2.19 10.64
N ARG A 40 -19.51 3.23 10.35
CA ARG A 40 -19.78 4.16 9.26
C ARG A 40 -19.74 3.51 7.88
N ARG A 41 -18.91 2.47 7.70
CA ARG A 41 -18.75 1.76 6.42
C ARG A 41 -19.71 0.59 6.25
N MET A 42 -20.00 -0.10 7.36
CA MET A 42 -20.78 -1.33 7.35
C MET A 42 -22.24 -1.12 7.76
N GLY A 43 -22.55 0.03 8.39
CA GLY A 43 -23.89 0.34 8.86
C GLY A 43 -24.29 -0.35 10.19
N TYR A 44 -23.37 -1.08 10.83
CA TYR A 44 -23.60 -1.75 12.13
C TYR A 44 -22.32 -1.81 12.96
N THR A 45 -22.49 -2.04 14.26
CA THR A 45 -21.41 -2.29 15.23
C THR A 45 -21.26 -3.78 15.51
N PHE A 46 -20.11 -4.19 16.06
CA PHE A 46 -19.87 -5.57 16.48
C PHE A 46 -19.07 -5.62 17.79
N ASP A 47 -19.04 -6.79 18.43
CA ASP A 47 -18.20 -7.03 19.61
C ASP A 47 -16.75 -7.30 19.19
N LEU A 48 -15.87 -6.33 19.43
CA LEU A 48 -14.46 -6.43 19.09
C LEU A 48 -13.74 -7.58 19.83
N GLN A 49 -14.24 -8.01 21.00
CA GLN A 49 -13.68 -9.12 21.74
C GLN A 49 -14.10 -10.49 21.18
N ASN A 50 -15.17 -10.53 20.38
CA ASN A 50 -15.68 -11.76 19.80
C ASN A 50 -16.10 -11.59 18.32
N PRO A 51 -15.18 -11.18 17.44
CA PRO A 51 -15.46 -10.93 16.04
C PRO A 51 -15.88 -12.22 15.31
N LYS A 52 -16.94 -12.17 14.53
CA LYS A 52 -17.47 -13.34 13.81
C LYS A 52 -17.09 -13.29 12.32
N LEU A 53 -17.37 -12.18 11.67
CA LEU A 53 -17.14 -12.01 10.24
C LEU A 53 -15.68 -11.69 9.92
N PHE A 54 -15.27 -11.98 8.70
CA PHE A 54 -13.92 -11.69 8.22
C PHE A 54 -13.57 -10.19 8.39
N THR A 55 -14.47 -9.29 8.02
CA THR A 55 -14.28 -7.86 8.17
C THR A 55 -14.12 -7.40 9.62
N GLU A 56 -14.82 -8.04 10.55
CA GLU A 56 -14.71 -7.80 11.99
C GLU A 56 -13.35 -8.30 12.54
N LYS A 57 -12.93 -9.50 12.12
CA LYS A 57 -11.62 -10.08 12.46
C LYS A 57 -10.48 -9.19 11.98
N LEU A 58 -10.61 -8.55 10.80
CA LEU A 58 -9.62 -7.56 10.34
C LEU A 58 -9.50 -6.35 11.27
N GLN A 59 -10.60 -5.89 11.89
CA GLN A 59 -10.53 -4.81 12.88
C GLN A 59 -9.84 -5.28 14.15
N TRP A 60 -10.11 -6.52 14.60
CA TRP A 60 -9.41 -7.13 15.72
C TRP A 60 -7.89 -7.19 15.47
N TYR A 61 -7.47 -7.67 14.30
CA TYR A 61 -6.07 -7.66 13.89
C TYR A 61 -5.46 -6.24 13.91
N LYS A 62 -6.19 -5.27 13.40
CA LYS A 62 -5.77 -3.87 13.40
C LYS A 62 -5.51 -3.32 14.80
N VAL A 63 -6.32 -3.70 15.77
CA VAL A 63 -6.22 -3.23 17.16
C VAL A 63 -5.16 -4.00 17.94
N TYR A 64 -5.20 -5.33 17.91
CA TYR A 64 -4.43 -6.16 18.83
C TYR A 64 -3.20 -6.83 18.23
N TYR A 65 -3.20 -7.10 16.92
CA TYR A 65 -2.11 -7.78 16.26
C TYR A 65 -1.16 -6.79 15.61
N LYS A 66 -0.32 -6.17 16.44
CA LYS A 66 0.67 -5.18 15.99
C LYS A 66 2.03 -5.86 15.88
N ARG A 67 2.46 -6.11 14.66
CA ARG A 67 3.80 -6.65 14.37
C ARG A 67 4.70 -5.54 13.83
N ASP A 68 5.95 -5.54 14.28
CA ASP A 68 6.95 -4.54 13.86
C ASP A 68 7.31 -4.65 12.36
N ASP A 69 7.15 -5.83 11.75
CA ASP A 69 7.44 -6.10 10.36
C ASP A 69 6.32 -5.66 9.39
N PHE A 70 5.12 -5.31 9.88
CA PHE A 70 4.03 -4.83 9.02
C PHE A 70 4.41 -3.58 8.23
N ALA A 71 5.22 -2.73 8.80
CA ALA A 71 5.74 -1.57 8.11
C ALA A 71 6.56 -1.94 6.86
N ASN A 72 7.27 -3.06 6.88
CA ASN A 72 8.09 -3.51 5.76
C ASN A 72 7.23 -3.99 4.61
N VAL A 73 6.13 -4.69 4.90
CA VAL A 73 5.24 -5.23 3.87
C VAL A 73 4.24 -4.19 3.34
N THR A 74 4.01 -3.10 4.06
CA THR A 74 3.11 -2.02 3.62
C THR A 74 3.82 -0.85 2.94
N CYS A 75 5.11 -0.67 3.22
CA CYS A 75 5.95 0.35 2.60
C CYS A 75 6.48 -0.14 1.26
N LYS A 76 6.06 0.48 0.14
CA LYS A 76 6.33 -0.01 -1.22
C LYS A 76 7.79 -0.34 -1.50
N HIS A 77 8.74 0.50 -1.09
CA HIS A 77 10.16 0.22 -1.34
C HIS A 77 10.73 -0.86 -0.40
N LEU A 78 10.30 -0.91 0.86
CA LEU A 78 10.75 -1.95 1.80
C LEU A 78 10.17 -3.32 1.43
N PHE A 79 8.93 -3.35 0.93
CA PHE A 79 8.33 -4.57 0.43
C PHE A 79 9.10 -5.18 -0.75
N LYS A 80 9.61 -4.35 -1.67
CA LYS A 80 10.46 -4.83 -2.76
C LYS A 80 11.73 -5.50 -2.23
N LEU A 81 12.40 -4.87 -1.28
CA LEU A 81 13.59 -5.45 -0.64
C LEU A 81 13.26 -6.76 0.10
N TYR A 82 12.13 -6.81 0.77
CA TYR A 82 11.64 -8.01 1.45
C TYR A 82 11.38 -9.17 0.47
N VAL A 83 10.77 -8.88 -0.68
CA VAL A 83 10.53 -9.88 -1.72
C VAL A 83 11.85 -10.34 -2.35
N GLU A 84 12.76 -9.41 -2.66
CA GLU A 84 14.07 -9.72 -3.24
C GLU A 84 14.92 -10.59 -2.31
N GLU A 85 14.88 -10.33 -1.01
CA GLU A 85 15.58 -11.15 0.00
C GLU A 85 15.06 -12.59 0.04
N ARG A 86 13.74 -12.79 -0.14
CA ARG A 86 13.10 -14.10 0.00
C ARG A 86 13.03 -14.92 -1.29
N LEU A 87 12.83 -14.25 -2.39
CA LEU A 87 12.57 -14.90 -3.68
C LEU A 87 13.68 -14.65 -4.72
N GLY A 88 14.61 -13.73 -4.42
CA GLY A 88 15.59 -13.28 -5.40
C GLY A 88 15.06 -12.13 -6.26
N LYS A 89 15.89 -11.71 -7.23
CA LYS A 89 15.55 -10.62 -8.15
C LYS A 89 14.54 -11.05 -9.21
N GLY A 90 13.81 -10.09 -9.76
CA GLY A 90 12.88 -10.31 -10.89
C GLY A 90 11.42 -10.53 -10.50
N TYR A 91 11.09 -10.62 -9.21
CA TYR A 91 9.71 -10.79 -8.73
C TYR A 91 9.01 -9.46 -8.41
N THR A 92 9.68 -8.34 -8.54
CA THR A 92 9.10 -7.01 -8.37
C THR A 92 9.45 -6.13 -9.56
N ILE A 93 8.60 -5.13 -9.84
CA ILE A 93 8.92 -4.11 -10.83
C ILE A 93 10.24 -3.44 -10.44
N PRO A 94 11.22 -3.32 -11.35
CA PRO A 94 12.52 -2.73 -11.03
C PRO A 94 12.39 -1.33 -10.46
N LEU A 95 13.15 -1.08 -9.39
CA LEU A 95 13.21 0.21 -8.72
C LEU A 95 14.35 1.02 -9.33
N ILE A 96 14.01 2.17 -9.92
CA ILE A 96 15.01 3.08 -10.51
C ILE A 96 15.66 3.91 -9.41
N LYS A 97 14.83 4.54 -8.56
CA LYS A 97 15.32 5.44 -7.51
C LYS A 97 14.33 5.60 -6.37
N VAL A 98 14.84 6.01 -5.19
CA VAL A 98 14.05 6.38 -4.01
C VAL A 98 14.58 7.67 -3.44
N TRP A 99 13.68 8.62 -3.13
CA TRP A 99 14.05 9.93 -2.54
C TRP A 99 13.19 10.24 -1.32
N ASP A 100 13.76 10.93 -0.37
CA ASP A 100 13.08 11.48 0.81
C ASP A 100 12.93 13.01 0.76
N ASN A 101 13.49 13.65 -0.25
CA ASN A 101 13.38 15.09 -0.44
C ASN A 101 13.33 15.48 -1.91
N ILE A 102 12.83 16.69 -2.17
CA ILE A 102 12.64 17.20 -3.54
C ILE A 102 13.94 17.64 -4.22
N LYS A 103 14.94 18.05 -3.45
CA LYS A 103 16.19 18.55 -4.03
C LYS A 103 16.94 17.44 -4.73
N ASP A 104 16.89 16.22 -4.16
CA ASP A 104 17.53 15.07 -4.78
C ASP A 104 16.78 14.59 -6.02
N ILE A 105 15.44 14.68 -6.04
CA ILE A 105 14.66 14.42 -7.26
C ILE A 105 15.06 15.43 -8.38
N GLU A 106 15.18 16.70 -8.03
CA GLU A 106 15.57 17.75 -8.98
C GLU A 106 16.96 17.51 -9.55
N LYS A 107 17.90 17.09 -8.70
CA LYS A 107 19.28 16.76 -9.10
C LYS A 107 19.34 15.52 -10.00
N ASP A 108 18.54 14.52 -9.72
CA ASP A 108 18.57 13.24 -10.44
C ASP A 108 17.66 13.27 -11.70
N TRP A 109 16.83 14.32 -11.88
CA TRP A 109 15.79 14.36 -12.91
C TRP A 109 16.29 14.05 -14.30
N ASP A 110 17.42 14.66 -14.72
CA ASP A 110 17.97 14.47 -16.06
C ASP A 110 18.46 13.05 -16.31
N SER A 111 18.87 12.35 -15.26
CA SER A 111 19.35 10.96 -15.36
C SER A 111 18.23 9.90 -15.43
N LEU A 112 16.98 10.29 -15.18
CA LEU A 112 15.83 9.36 -15.25
C LEU A 112 15.51 9.04 -16.72
N PRO A 113 14.97 7.84 -17.01
CA PRO A 113 14.50 7.47 -18.33
C PRO A 113 13.37 8.38 -18.81
N GLU A 114 13.01 8.29 -20.10
CA GLU A 114 11.88 9.05 -20.64
C GLU A 114 10.54 8.57 -20.09
N GLU A 115 10.42 7.27 -19.82
CA GLU A 115 9.19 6.66 -19.32
C GLU A 115 9.43 5.94 -18.00
N PHE A 116 8.62 6.28 -16.98
CA PHE A 116 8.68 5.67 -15.65
C PHE A 116 7.44 6.01 -14.82
N VAL A 117 7.30 5.37 -13.65
CA VAL A 117 6.20 5.62 -12.72
C VAL A 117 6.72 6.18 -11.42
N LEU A 118 6.16 7.31 -10.98
CA LEU A 118 6.39 7.88 -9.65
C LEU A 118 5.30 7.39 -8.69
N LYS A 119 5.71 6.99 -7.49
CA LYS A 119 4.78 6.53 -6.44
C LYS A 119 5.21 7.07 -5.07
N ALA A 120 4.25 7.47 -4.24
CA ALA A 120 4.51 7.66 -2.82
C ALA A 120 4.57 6.31 -2.11
N ASN A 121 5.54 6.12 -1.21
CA ASN A 121 5.80 4.83 -0.56
C ASN A 121 4.73 4.39 0.44
N LEU A 122 4.03 5.33 1.08
CA LEU A 122 3.09 5.08 2.18
C LEU A 122 1.64 5.35 1.79
N GLN A 123 1.28 5.08 0.55
CA GLN A 123 -0.08 5.31 0.05
C GLN A 123 -0.71 4.02 -0.46
N ALA A 124 -2.03 3.94 -0.34
CA ALA A 124 -2.86 2.85 -0.84
C ALA A 124 -3.91 3.38 -1.83
N ASN A 125 -4.71 2.49 -2.40
CA ASN A 125 -5.87 2.81 -3.26
C ASN A 125 -5.52 3.67 -4.49
N GLY A 126 -4.38 3.44 -5.12
CA GLY A 126 -3.97 4.17 -6.32
C GLY A 126 -3.63 5.66 -6.10
N LEU A 127 -3.66 6.13 -4.86
CA LEU A 127 -3.34 7.52 -4.55
C LEU A 127 -1.84 7.80 -4.69
N ASN A 128 -1.50 9.03 -5.13
CA ASN A 128 -0.13 9.49 -5.28
C ASN A 128 0.72 8.56 -6.15
N ILE A 129 0.16 8.23 -7.31
CA ILE A 129 0.83 7.54 -8.42
C ILE A 129 0.78 8.47 -9.64
N LYS A 130 1.87 8.55 -10.35
CA LYS A 130 1.95 9.31 -11.61
C LYS A 130 2.80 8.58 -12.62
N ILE A 131 2.19 8.27 -13.74
CA ILE A 131 2.87 7.73 -14.91
C ILE A 131 3.47 8.91 -15.67
N ILE A 132 4.75 8.82 -15.98
CA ILE A 132 5.48 9.73 -16.85
C ILE A 132 5.75 8.97 -18.14
N HIS A 133 5.03 9.27 -19.19
CA HIS A 133 5.23 8.66 -20.52
C HIS A 133 6.34 9.34 -21.31
N LYS A 134 6.52 10.66 -21.11
CA LYS A 134 7.55 11.45 -21.73
C LYS A 134 8.08 12.48 -20.74
N LYS A 135 9.26 12.20 -20.19
CA LYS A 135 9.93 13.09 -19.24
C LYS A 135 10.24 14.45 -19.88
N SER A 136 10.69 14.43 -21.14
CA SER A 136 11.04 15.63 -21.92
C SER A 136 9.86 16.60 -22.13
N GLU A 137 8.61 16.09 -22.11
CA GLU A 137 7.38 16.89 -22.22
C GLU A 137 6.77 17.24 -20.86
N THR A 138 7.37 16.78 -19.77
CA THR A 138 6.81 16.95 -18.42
C THR A 138 7.16 18.32 -17.83
N ASP A 139 6.17 19.11 -17.46
CA ASP A 139 6.36 20.33 -16.65
C ASP A 139 6.84 19.95 -15.24
N PHE A 140 8.15 19.85 -15.07
CA PHE A 140 8.76 19.50 -13.80
C PHE A 140 8.43 20.50 -12.68
N LYS A 141 8.24 21.79 -13.00
CA LYS A 141 7.87 22.81 -12.00
C LYS A 141 6.48 22.54 -11.40
N LYS A 142 5.54 22.13 -12.22
CA LYS A 142 4.19 21.71 -11.79
C LYS A 142 4.26 20.40 -11.00
N LEU A 143 4.96 19.41 -11.54
CA LEU A 143 5.17 18.11 -10.89
C LEU A 143 5.84 18.25 -9.52
N LYS A 144 6.84 19.09 -9.39
CA LYS A 144 7.54 19.38 -8.13
C LYS A 144 6.60 19.84 -7.02
N LYS A 145 5.56 20.64 -7.34
CA LYS A 145 4.55 21.07 -6.36
C LYS A 145 3.70 19.88 -5.87
N GLU A 146 3.40 18.96 -6.75
CA GLU A 146 2.65 17.74 -6.44
C GLU A 146 3.49 16.81 -5.54
N LEU A 147 4.73 16.52 -5.94
CA LEU A 147 5.65 15.67 -5.20
C LEU A 147 5.98 16.21 -3.79
N LYS A 148 6.05 17.53 -3.63
CA LYS A 148 6.19 18.16 -2.30
C LYS A 148 5.03 17.83 -1.37
N ARG A 149 3.81 17.67 -1.91
CA ARG A 149 2.66 17.24 -1.10
C ARG A 149 2.75 15.77 -0.72
N TRP A 150 3.28 14.92 -1.59
CA TRP A 150 3.46 13.49 -1.34
C TRP A 150 4.47 13.20 -0.23
N LEU A 151 5.48 14.06 -0.07
CA LEU A 151 6.49 13.97 0.99
C LEU A 151 6.02 14.49 2.34
N LYS A 152 4.84 15.09 2.42
CA LYS A 152 4.29 15.48 3.72
C LYS A 152 3.77 14.25 4.47
N PRO A 153 3.99 14.16 5.80
CA PRO A 153 3.34 13.14 6.61
C PRO A 153 1.83 13.27 6.45
N TRP A 154 1.21 12.22 5.98
CA TRP A 154 -0.22 12.24 5.71
C TRP A 154 -1.04 11.79 6.90
N ASN A 155 -2.17 12.45 7.13
CA ASN A 155 -3.17 12.03 8.09
C ASN A 155 -4.11 10.95 7.48
N THR A 156 -3.58 9.90 6.87
CA THR A 156 -4.39 8.79 6.36
C THR A 156 -5.08 8.01 7.49
N LEU A 157 -4.60 8.07 8.72
CA LEU A 157 -5.24 7.50 9.91
C LEU A 157 -6.69 7.92 10.05
N VAL A 158 -6.94 9.17 9.83
CA VAL A 158 -8.27 9.73 10.07
C VAL A 158 -9.35 9.00 9.29
N ASN A 159 -8.99 8.35 8.17
CA ASN A 159 -9.97 7.69 7.31
C ASN A 159 -10.07 6.18 7.52
N SER A 160 -9.01 5.47 7.94
CA SER A 160 -9.00 4.01 8.01
C SER A 160 -8.41 3.43 9.28
N TRP A 161 -7.74 4.26 10.09
CA TRP A 161 -7.04 3.81 11.30
C TRP A 161 -5.98 2.73 11.03
N ASP A 162 -5.35 2.76 9.85
CA ASP A 162 -4.31 1.82 9.44
C ASP A 162 -2.95 2.31 9.96
N TRP A 163 -2.65 1.98 11.20
CA TRP A 163 -1.49 2.47 11.96
C TRP A 163 -0.14 2.21 11.26
N HIS A 164 -0.03 1.16 10.46
CA HIS A 164 1.20 0.77 9.77
C HIS A 164 1.66 1.80 8.72
N PHE A 165 0.76 2.61 8.14
CA PHE A 165 1.13 3.70 7.24
C PHE A 165 1.73 4.92 7.95
N TYR A 166 1.47 5.07 9.24
CA TYR A 166 1.95 6.23 10.01
C TYR A 166 3.37 6.12 10.46
N ASN A 167 3.79 4.95 10.54
CA ASN A 167 5.08 4.64 11.05
C ASN A 167 6.18 4.80 9.99
N GLY A 168 5.95 5.31 8.80
CA GLY A 168 6.93 5.45 7.74
C GLY A 168 7.43 6.89 7.51
N THR A 169 8.67 7.01 7.07
CA THR A 169 9.14 8.25 6.48
C THR A 169 8.60 8.34 5.05
N PRO A 170 7.86 9.42 4.70
CA PRO A 170 7.40 9.62 3.34
C PRO A 170 8.57 9.65 2.37
N LYS A 171 8.47 8.88 1.30
CA LYS A 171 9.44 8.82 0.20
C LYS A 171 8.71 8.79 -1.12
N ILE A 172 9.41 9.14 -2.18
CA ILE A 172 8.97 8.99 -3.56
C ILE A 172 9.86 7.94 -4.20
N LEU A 173 9.23 7.02 -4.92
CA LEU A 173 9.90 6.01 -5.72
C LEU A 173 9.73 6.34 -7.19
N ALA A 174 10.77 6.10 -7.99
CA ALA A 174 10.65 5.87 -9.42
C ALA A 174 10.82 4.39 -9.71
N GLU A 175 9.91 3.84 -10.48
CA GLU A 175 9.89 2.44 -10.93
C GLU A 175 9.82 2.41 -12.45
N GLU A 176 10.33 1.34 -13.05
CA GLU A 176 10.16 1.12 -14.48
C GLU A 176 8.67 1.11 -14.85
N TYR A 177 8.35 1.70 -15.98
CA TYR A 177 7.01 1.59 -16.54
C TYR A 177 6.85 0.20 -17.16
N MET A 178 5.80 -0.50 -16.72
CA MET A 178 5.41 -1.74 -17.35
C MET A 178 4.46 -1.42 -18.49
N ALA A 179 4.94 -1.58 -19.73
CA ALA A 179 4.06 -1.57 -20.88
C ALA A 179 3.09 -2.75 -20.77
N ASN A 180 1.81 -2.47 -20.85
CA ASN A 180 0.78 -3.48 -20.79
C ASN A 180 0.65 -4.20 -22.13
N PHE A 181 0.42 -5.51 -22.08
CA PHE A 181 -0.15 -6.21 -23.22
C PHE A 181 -1.56 -5.64 -23.46
N GLU A 182 -1.80 -5.10 -24.66
CA GLU A 182 -3.11 -4.59 -25.08
C GLU A 182 -3.74 -3.49 -24.20
N ASP A 183 -2.92 -2.62 -23.60
CA ASP A 183 -3.38 -1.52 -22.71
C ASP A 183 -4.23 -1.94 -21.50
N GLN A 184 -4.24 -3.22 -21.15
CA GLN A 184 -4.98 -3.72 -19.98
C GLN A 184 -4.04 -4.26 -18.91
N LEU A 185 -4.08 -3.67 -17.72
CA LEU A 185 -3.38 -4.17 -16.56
C LEU A 185 -4.33 -4.98 -15.68
N PHE A 186 -4.06 -6.27 -15.56
CA PHE A 186 -4.78 -7.13 -14.62
C PHE A 186 -4.11 -7.06 -13.24
N ASP A 187 -4.89 -6.85 -12.21
CA ASP A 187 -4.44 -6.90 -10.81
C ASP A 187 -4.93 -8.20 -10.16
N TYR A 188 -4.00 -9.11 -9.90
CA TYR A 188 -4.28 -10.40 -9.26
C TYR A 188 -4.01 -10.29 -7.76
N LYS A 189 -5.03 -10.52 -6.94
CA LYS A 189 -4.90 -10.51 -5.48
C LYS A 189 -5.27 -11.89 -4.92
N PHE A 190 -4.34 -12.50 -4.23
CA PHE A 190 -4.55 -13.78 -3.58
C PHE A 190 -5.03 -13.58 -2.15
N PHE A 191 -6.15 -14.19 -1.81
CA PHE A 191 -6.58 -14.34 -0.43
C PHE A 191 -5.87 -15.56 0.15
N CYS A 192 -5.01 -15.33 1.13
CA CYS A 192 -4.23 -16.38 1.78
C CYS A 192 -4.64 -16.48 3.26
N PHE A 193 -4.80 -17.71 3.75
CA PHE A 193 -5.08 -18.01 5.14
C PHE A 193 -4.06 -19.02 5.66
N ASN A 194 -3.40 -18.72 6.78
CA ASN A 194 -2.31 -19.52 7.35
C ASN A 194 -1.17 -19.85 6.37
N GLY A 195 -0.89 -18.92 5.45
CA GLY A 195 0.15 -19.08 4.44
C GLY A 195 -0.29 -19.80 3.15
N GLU A 196 -1.53 -20.35 3.12
CA GLU A 196 -2.07 -21.05 1.96
C GLU A 196 -3.01 -20.16 1.15
N PRO A 197 -2.88 -20.08 -0.19
CA PRO A 197 -3.81 -19.37 -1.03
C PRO A 197 -5.17 -20.09 -1.02
N TYR A 198 -6.25 -19.31 -1.01
CA TYR A 198 -7.62 -19.81 -0.95
C TYR A 198 -8.43 -19.45 -2.20
N CYS A 199 -8.39 -18.19 -2.61
CA CYS A 199 -9.04 -17.74 -3.83
C CYS A 199 -8.31 -16.54 -4.42
N ILE A 200 -8.59 -16.26 -5.69
CA ILE A 200 -7.97 -15.21 -6.47
C ILE A 200 -9.02 -14.16 -6.82
N TYR A 201 -8.73 -12.92 -6.51
CA TYR A 201 -9.45 -11.75 -6.96
C TYR A 201 -8.73 -11.19 -8.19
N VAL A 202 -9.43 -11.02 -9.29
CA VAL A 202 -8.90 -10.43 -10.51
C VAL A 202 -9.64 -9.13 -10.79
N ALA A 203 -8.91 -8.02 -10.85
CA ALA A 203 -9.46 -6.73 -11.25
C ALA A 203 -8.91 -6.34 -12.62
N GLN A 204 -9.81 -5.88 -13.47
CA GLN A 204 -9.54 -5.33 -14.79
C GLN A 204 -9.91 -3.85 -14.80
N ASP A 205 -9.30 -3.09 -15.69
CA ASP A 205 -9.65 -1.68 -15.95
C ASP A 205 -9.69 -0.77 -14.71
N HIS A 206 -8.68 -0.87 -13.85
CA HIS A 206 -8.57 -0.03 -12.65
C HIS A 206 -8.72 1.48 -12.92
N PHE A 207 -8.48 1.92 -14.15
CA PHE A 207 -8.57 3.31 -14.60
C PHE A 207 -9.62 3.52 -15.70
N GLY A 208 -10.43 2.50 -15.99
CA GLY A 208 -11.52 2.58 -16.98
C GLY A 208 -12.63 3.52 -16.54
N LYS A 209 -13.34 4.09 -17.53
CA LYS A 209 -14.47 5.01 -17.28
C LYS A 209 -15.64 4.35 -16.54
N ASP A 210 -15.79 3.04 -16.71
CA ASP A 210 -16.88 2.25 -16.15
C ASP A 210 -16.54 1.60 -14.80
N GLY A 211 -15.35 1.93 -14.24
CA GLY A 211 -14.85 1.34 -13.01
C GLY A 211 -14.19 -0.03 -13.20
N SER A 212 -13.65 -0.59 -12.12
CA SER A 212 -12.98 -1.88 -12.17
C SER A 212 -13.96 -3.04 -12.27
N HIS A 213 -13.76 -3.92 -13.26
CA HIS A 213 -14.44 -5.20 -13.32
C HIS A 213 -13.73 -6.22 -12.43
N ILE A 214 -14.44 -6.76 -11.46
CA ILE A 214 -13.89 -7.66 -10.45
C ILE A 214 -14.52 -9.03 -10.59
N SER A 215 -13.69 -10.07 -10.64
CA SER A 215 -14.11 -11.46 -10.62
C SER A 215 -13.29 -12.25 -9.61
N PHE A 216 -13.92 -13.24 -9.00
CA PHE A 216 -13.28 -14.16 -8.08
C PHE A 216 -13.14 -15.54 -8.72
N TYR A 217 -12.04 -16.22 -8.44
CA TYR A 217 -11.72 -17.53 -8.94
C TYR A 217 -11.19 -18.43 -7.82
N ASP A 218 -11.44 -19.73 -7.93
CA ASP A 218 -10.70 -20.72 -7.13
C ASP A 218 -9.26 -20.87 -7.67
N LEU A 219 -8.47 -21.71 -7.04
CA LEU A 219 -7.08 -21.96 -7.46
C LEU A 219 -6.96 -22.75 -8.77
N ASN A 220 -8.06 -23.33 -9.26
CA ASN A 220 -8.13 -24.02 -10.56
C ASN A 220 -8.70 -23.10 -11.65
N TRP A 221 -8.84 -21.82 -11.38
CA TRP A 221 -9.41 -20.82 -12.29
C TRP A 221 -10.90 -20.99 -12.60
N ASN A 222 -11.64 -21.73 -11.80
CA ASN A 222 -13.09 -21.76 -11.89
C ASN A 222 -13.65 -20.46 -11.30
N LYS A 223 -14.49 -19.77 -12.06
CA LYS A 223 -15.12 -18.52 -11.58
C LYS A 223 -16.07 -18.84 -10.44
N LEU A 224 -15.92 -18.10 -9.33
CA LEU A 224 -16.79 -18.22 -8.17
C LEU A 224 -18.01 -17.30 -8.34
N ASP A 225 -19.16 -17.77 -7.87
CA ASP A 225 -20.40 -16.95 -7.81
C ASP A 225 -20.36 -16.01 -6.60
N VAL A 226 -19.39 -15.09 -6.63
CA VAL A 226 -19.17 -14.06 -5.62
C VAL A 226 -19.02 -12.73 -6.34
N SER A 227 -19.77 -11.74 -5.90
CA SER A 227 -19.64 -10.36 -6.39
C SER A 227 -19.21 -9.43 -5.28
N MET A 228 -18.39 -8.44 -5.63
CA MET A 228 -18.09 -7.34 -4.75
C MET A 228 -19.12 -6.25 -5.01
N VAL A 229 -19.97 -5.97 -4.02
CA VAL A 229 -20.87 -4.80 -4.10
C VAL A 229 -19.98 -3.58 -3.82
N THR A 230 -19.61 -2.86 -4.87
CA THR A 230 -19.10 -1.50 -4.74
C THR A 230 -20.29 -0.59 -4.46
N THR A 231 -20.60 -0.34 -3.19
CA THR A 231 -21.42 0.82 -2.86
C THR A 231 -20.63 2.07 -3.24
N LEU A 232 -21.10 2.74 -4.27
CA LEU A 232 -20.69 4.08 -4.67
C LEU A 232 -20.89 5.08 -3.55
#